data_608bccebe0f927437b7a87c094674c55
#
_entry.id   608bccebe0f927437b7a87c094674c55
#
_cell.length_a   1.000
_cell.length_b   1.000
_cell.length_c   1.000
_cell.angle_alpha   90.00
_cell.angle_beta   90.00
_cell.angle_gamma   90.00
#
_symmetry.space_group_name_H-M   'P 1'
#
loop_
_entity.id
_entity.type
_entity.pdbx_description
1 polymer ?
#
loop_
_entity_poly.entity_id
_entity_poly.type
_entity_poly.pdbx_seq_one_letter_code
_entity_poly.pdbx_strand_id
1 'polypeptide(L)'
;MDIDDLRTFVEVADAGGITSAALRLGVSKSMVSRRLARLEAELGVQLLARSTRGASLTEAGATFRDHAARASAEIDAARAVSYTHLTLPTTPYV
;
A
#
# COMPACT_ATOMS: atom_id res chain seq x y z
N MET A 1 9.34 6.48 3.58
CA MET A 1 8.25 5.92 2.77
C MET A 1 6.97 5.94 3.56
N ASP A 2 5.92 6.45 2.95
CA ASP A 2 4.64 6.57 3.62
C ASP A 2 3.90 5.23 3.51
N ILE A 3 3.34 4.77 4.62
CA ILE A 3 2.62 3.50 4.63
C ILE A 3 1.36 3.57 3.75
N ASP A 4 0.75 4.74 3.66
CA ASP A 4 -0.42 4.90 2.80
C ASP A 4 -0.06 4.77 1.33
N ASP A 5 1.14 5.21 0.95
CA ASP A 5 1.61 5.03 -0.42
C ASP A 5 1.82 3.55 -0.71
N LEU A 6 2.41 2.85 0.24
CA LEU A 6 2.65 1.42 0.11
C LEU A 6 1.34 0.64 -0.03
N ARG A 7 0.38 0.93 0.82
CA ARG A 7 -0.92 0.27 0.77
C ARG A 7 -1.65 0.58 -0.51
N THR A 8 -1.55 1.82 -0.97
CA THR A 8 -2.18 2.20 -2.22
C THR A 8 -1.62 1.39 -3.37
N PHE A 9 -0.31 1.21 -3.41
CA PHE A 9 0.30 0.42 -4.45
C PHE A 9 -0.17 -1.03 -4.42
N VAL A 10 -0.19 -1.64 -3.24
CA VAL A 10 -0.66 -3.02 -3.11
C VAL A 10 -2.10 -3.15 -3.57
N GLU A 11 -2.95 -2.19 -3.22
CA GLU A 11 -4.34 -2.21 -3.61
C GLU A 11 -4.51 -2.10 -5.12
N VAL A 12 -3.72 -1.23 -5.75
CA VAL A 12 -3.77 -1.09 -7.21
C VAL A 12 -3.33 -2.39 -7.88
N ALA A 13 -2.28 -3.01 -7.36
CA ALA A 13 -1.79 -4.27 -7.91
C ALA A 13 -2.84 -5.36 -7.79
N ASP A 14 -3.49 -5.46 -6.65
CA ASP A 14 -4.48 -6.51 -6.40
C ASP A 14 -5.79 -6.25 -7.12
N ALA A 15 -6.20 -5.00 -7.20
CA ALA A 15 -7.46 -4.64 -7.86
C ALA A 15 -7.34 -4.58 -9.38
N GLY A 16 -6.13 -4.49 -9.89
CA GLY A 16 -5.90 -4.46 -11.32
C GLY A 16 -6.09 -3.10 -11.95
N GLY A 17 -6.19 -2.03 -11.16
CA GLY A 17 -6.32 -0.70 -11.74
C GLY A 17 -6.56 0.37 -10.68
N ILE A 18 -6.43 1.60 -11.12
CA ILE A 18 -6.52 2.76 -10.23
C ILE A 18 -7.96 3.01 -9.79
N THR A 19 -8.91 2.85 -10.69
CA THR A 19 -10.32 3.12 -10.36
C THR A 19 -10.82 2.19 -9.27
N SER A 20 -10.55 0.88 -9.42
CA SER A 20 -10.99 -0.10 -8.43
C SER A 20 -10.29 0.12 -7.10
N ALA A 21 -9.00 0.44 -7.14
CA ALA A 21 -8.25 0.70 -5.93
C ALA A 21 -8.79 1.92 -5.19
N ALA A 22 -9.12 2.98 -5.93
CA ALA A 22 -9.68 4.18 -5.33
C ALA A 22 -10.99 3.88 -4.61
N LEU A 23 -11.83 3.06 -5.23
CA LEU A 23 -13.09 2.67 -4.60
C LEU A 23 -12.85 1.88 -3.32
N ARG A 24 -11.92 0.94 -3.34
CA ARG A 24 -11.61 0.13 -2.17
C ARG A 24 -11.02 0.94 -1.04
N LEU A 25 -10.19 1.90 -1.38
CA LEU A 25 -9.53 2.73 -0.38
C LEU A 25 -10.39 3.90 0.10
N GLY A 26 -11.46 4.19 -0.63
CA GLY A 26 -12.32 5.30 -0.27
C GLY A 26 -11.69 6.65 -0.54
N VAL A 27 -10.86 6.75 -1.57
CA VAL A 27 -10.18 8.00 -1.93
C VAL A 27 -10.39 8.26 -3.41
N SER A 28 -10.00 9.45 -3.87
CA SER A 28 -10.13 9.80 -5.28
C SER A 28 -9.05 9.13 -6.11
N LYS A 29 -9.31 9.02 -7.41
CA LYS A 29 -8.31 8.51 -8.34
C LYS A 29 -7.07 9.40 -8.36
N SER A 30 -7.26 10.70 -8.22
CA SER A 30 -6.15 11.65 -8.15
C SER A 30 -5.25 11.36 -6.96
N MET A 31 -5.84 11.02 -5.83
CA MET A 31 -5.08 10.68 -4.64
C MET A 31 -4.29 9.41 -4.86
N VAL A 32 -4.90 8.40 -5.47
CA VAL A 32 -4.21 7.15 -5.78
C VAL A 32 -3.01 7.43 -6.70
N SER A 33 -3.24 8.18 -7.77
CA SER A 33 -2.18 8.51 -8.70
C SER A 33 -1.03 9.26 -8.03
N ARG A 34 -1.36 10.19 -7.15
CA ARG A 34 -0.34 10.98 -6.45
C ARG A 34 0.49 10.11 -5.52
N ARG A 35 -0.16 9.21 -4.81
CA ARG A 35 0.55 8.29 -3.90
C ARG A 35 1.49 7.37 -4.68
N LEU A 36 1.02 6.86 -5.82
CA LEU A 36 1.86 6.01 -6.66
C LEU A 36 3.06 6.76 -7.20
N ALA A 37 2.85 7.98 -7.69
CA ALA A 37 3.94 8.79 -8.22
C ALA A 37 4.98 9.08 -7.15
N ARG A 38 4.52 9.37 -5.93
CA ARG A 38 5.42 9.64 -4.82
C ARG A 38 6.24 8.41 -4.46
N LEU A 39 5.62 7.25 -4.44
CA LEU A 39 6.31 6.00 -4.14
C LEU A 39 7.35 5.69 -5.21
N GLU A 40 6.98 5.81 -6.48
CA GLU A 40 7.92 5.56 -7.58
C GLU A 40 9.10 6.53 -7.53
N ALA A 41 8.83 7.79 -7.21
CA ALA A 41 9.89 8.79 -7.10
C ALA A 41 10.86 8.43 -5.97
N GLU A 42 10.34 7.98 -4.85
CA GLU A 42 11.18 7.58 -3.73
C GLU A 42 12.06 6.39 -4.06
N LEU A 43 11.51 5.42 -4.75
CA LEU A 43 12.24 4.20 -5.09
C LEU A 43 13.14 4.36 -6.31
N GLY A 44 12.86 5.38 -7.12
CA GLY A 44 13.64 5.62 -8.33
C GLY A 44 13.38 4.61 -9.43
N VAL A 45 12.25 3.91 -9.37
CA VAL A 45 11.88 2.94 -10.39
C VAL A 45 10.39 3.07 -10.70
N GLN A 46 10.02 2.64 -11.88
CA GLN A 46 8.63 2.59 -12.27
C GLN A 46 8.03 1.26 -11.83
N LEU A 47 6.97 1.32 -11.05
CA LEU A 47 6.29 0.13 -10.56
C LEU A 47 5.10 -0.25 -11.43
N LEU A 48 4.53 0.74 -12.11
CA LEU A 48 3.37 0.54 -12.96
C LEU A 48 3.63 1.08 -14.35
N ALA A 49 3.23 0.31 -15.35
CA ALA A 49 3.23 0.75 -16.74
C ALA A 49 1.79 1.05 -17.10
N ARG A 50 1.53 2.27 -17.53
CA ARG A 50 0.18 2.70 -17.88
C ARG A 50 -0.02 2.62 -19.37
N SER A 51 -1.20 2.17 -19.75
CA SER A 51 -1.58 2.09 -21.14
C SER A 51 -3.05 2.41 -21.27
N THR A 52 -3.56 2.42 -22.49
CA THR A 52 -4.99 2.65 -22.70
C THR A 52 -5.83 1.55 -22.08
N ARG A 53 -5.25 0.41 -21.80
CA ARG A 53 -5.96 -0.71 -21.16
C ARG A 53 -5.91 -0.66 -19.65
N GLY A 54 -5.26 0.34 -19.09
CA GLY A 54 -5.13 0.48 -17.65
C GLY A 54 -3.69 0.35 -17.20
N ALA A 55 -3.51 0.03 -15.94
CA ALA A 55 -2.19 -0.08 -15.33
C ALA A 55 -1.83 -1.53 -15.14
N SER A 56 -0.58 -1.88 -15.45
CA SER A 56 -0.05 -3.21 -15.19
C SER A 56 1.27 -3.05 -14.45
N LEU A 57 1.68 -4.10 -13.75
CA LEU A 57 2.93 -4.05 -13.01
C LEU A 57 4.11 -4.17 -13.96
N THR A 58 5.14 -3.37 -13.70
CA THR A 58 6.44 -3.61 -14.33
C THR A 58 7.07 -4.80 -13.63
N GLU A 59 8.21 -5.26 -14.13
CA GLU A 59 8.94 -6.33 -13.46
C GLU A 59 9.34 -5.90 -12.05
N ALA A 60 9.83 -4.67 -11.92
CA ALA A 60 10.17 -4.11 -10.62
C ALA A 60 8.94 -4.04 -9.72
N GLY A 61 7.79 -3.66 -10.31
CA GLY A 61 6.54 -3.60 -9.56
C GLY A 61 6.09 -4.95 -9.05
N ALA A 62 6.22 -5.98 -9.87
CA ALA A 62 5.84 -7.32 -9.46
C ALA A 62 6.69 -7.81 -8.29
N THR A 63 7.99 -7.58 -8.36
CA THR A 63 8.91 -7.95 -7.27
C THR A 63 8.60 -7.14 -6.01
N PHE A 64 8.43 -5.84 -6.16
CA PHE A 64 8.18 -4.98 -5.03
C PHE A 64 6.83 -5.28 -4.38
N ARG A 65 5.85 -5.67 -5.18
CA ARG A 65 4.50 -5.96 -4.66
C ARG A 65 4.53 -7.05 -3.61
N ASP A 66 5.32 -8.09 -3.80
CA ASP A 66 5.39 -9.17 -2.83
C ASP A 66 5.94 -8.70 -1.49
N HIS A 67 6.98 -7.88 -1.53
CA HIS A 67 7.54 -7.30 -0.32
C HIS A 67 6.57 -6.32 0.31
N ALA A 68 5.95 -5.48 -0.50
CA ALA A 68 5.02 -4.47 0.00
C ALA A 68 3.80 -5.11 0.66
N ALA A 69 3.29 -6.18 0.07
CA ALA A 69 2.14 -6.88 0.62
C ALA A 69 2.47 -7.48 1.99
N ARG A 70 3.66 -8.07 2.12
CA ARG A 70 4.09 -8.61 3.40
C ARG A 70 4.32 -7.52 4.44
N ALA A 71 4.94 -6.42 4.03
CA ALA A 71 5.16 -5.31 4.94
C ALA A 71 3.85 -4.72 5.43
N SER A 72 2.90 -4.56 4.54
CA SER A 72 1.59 -4.03 4.88
C SER A 72 0.86 -4.95 5.85
N ALA A 73 0.92 -6.25 5.60
CA ALA A 73 0.29 -7.23 6.47
C ALA A 73 0.96 -7.24 7.86
N GLU A 74 2.28 -7.10 7.90
CA GLU A 74 3.00 -7.03 9.16
C GLU A 74 2.62 -5.80 9.97
N ILE A 75 2.44 -4.68 9.32
CA ILE A 75 2.03 -3.47 10.02
C ILE A 75 0.60 -3.61 10.53
N ASP A 76 -0.27 -4.21 9.75
CA ASP A 76 -1.64 -4.47 10.20
C ASP A 76 -1.64 -5.40 11.41
N ALA A 77 -0.82 -6.43 11.39
CA ALA A 77 -0.69 -7.34 12.52
C ALA A 77 -0.14 -6.61 13.76
N ALA A 78 0.84 -5.75 13.57
CA ALA A 78 1.42 -4.98 14.65
C ALA A 78 0.40 -4.03 15.26
N ARG A 79 -0.41 -3.40 14.43
CA ARG A 79 -1.47 -2.51 14.92
C ARG A 79 -2.48 -3.27 15.74
N ALA A 80 -2.86 -4.44 15.30
CA ALA A 80 -3.81 -5.27 16.03
C ALA A 80 -3.27 -5.66 17.40
N VAL A 81 -2.00 -6.05 17.45
CA VAL A 81 -1.36 -6.41 18.71
C VAL A 81 -1.26 -5.20 19.63
N SER A 82 -0.81 -4.06 19.10
CA SER A 82 -0.68 -2.83 19.88
C SER A 82 -2.02 -2.41 20.46
N TYR A 83 -3.06 -2.48 19.66
CA TYR A 83 -4.39 -2.10 20.08
C TYR A 83 -4.86 -3.02 21.21
N THR A 84 -4.65 -4.30 21.05
CA THR A 84 -5.02 -5.27 22.08
C THR A 84 -4.25 -5.03 23.36
N HIS A 85 -2.97 -4.75 23.26
CA HIS A 85 -2.15 -4.47 24.43
C HIS A 85 -2.57 -3.18 25.13
N LEU A 86 -2.95 -2.18 24.35
CA LEU A 86 -3.40 -0.92 24.93
C LEU A 86 -4.69 -1.08 25.74
N THR A 87 -5.51 -2.04 25.36
CA THR A 87 -6.72 -2.29 26.12
C THR A 87 -6.48 -3.17 27.32
N LEU A 88 -5.34 -3.83 27.41
CA LEU A 88 -5.01 -4.62 28.58
C LEU A 88 -4.41 -3.73 29.61
N PRO A 89 -4.95 -3.79 30.71
CA PRO A 89 -4.48 -2.91 31.70
C PRO A 89 -3.22 -3.32 32.19
N THR A 90 -2.81 -4.04 32.08
CA THR A 90 -1.82 -4.46 32.65
C THR A 90 -0.73 -3.88 32.50
N THR A 91 -0.29 -3.79 32.27
CA THR A 91 0.75 -3.43 32.15
C THR A 91 1.38 -2.92 32.95
N PRO A 92 1.64 -2.86 33.37
CA PRO A 92 2.18 -2.44 34.10
C PRO A 92 3.28 -2.38 34.26
N TYR A 93 3.80 -2.57 34.20
CA TYR A 93 4.88 -2.63 34.39
C TYR A 93 5.25 -1.68 34.63
N VAL A 94 4.82 -1.40 34.67
CA VAL A 94 5.14 -0.65 34.96
C VAL A 94 5.40 -0.42 35.48
#